data_fc8ed1121fda9b5c54fcf94b41c582a7
#
_entry.id   fc8ed1121fda9b5c54fcf94b41c582a7
#
_cell.length_a   1.000
_cell.length_b   1.000
_cell.length_c   1.000
_cell.angle_alpha   90.00
_cell.angle_beta   90.00
_cell.angle_gamma   90.00
#
_symmetry.space_group_name_H-M   'P 1'
#
loop_
_entity.id
_entity.type
_entity.pdbx_description
1 polymer ?
#
loop_
_entity_poly.entity_id
_entity_poly.type
_entity_poly.pdbx_seq_one_letter_code
_entity_poly.pdbx_strand_id
1 'polypeptide(L)'
;QVEHTGEQLDSIAGLAAGVEQQIGEIAEGTETNRVQLDSLFQAVARMRSDLQASDQQTQRLAQAAVQLEGQAESISERLAEVGLDDYHQRVYDLARQGAQQIAAQFEADIAQGRIGLEDLFDRHYQHIAGTAPARYQTRFDRYTDQVLPAIQEPLLKQHEGLVFAIACTQQGYVPTHNTAFNQPLTGDEAVDTAHNRSKR
;
A
#
# COMPACT_ATOMS: atom_id res chain seq x y z
N GLN A 1 46.32 36.36 -66.29
CA GLN A 1 46.44 35.06 -65.60
C GLN A 1 47.15 35.18 -64.26
N VAL A 2 48.19 35.96 -64.10
CA VAL A 2 48.95 36.10 -62.83
C VAL A 2 48.11 36.83 -61.76
N GLU A 3 47.37 37.90 -62.15
CA GLU A 3 46.50 38.67 -61.24
C GLU A 3 45.34 37.80 -60.65
N HIS A 4 44.72 36.99 -61.51
CA HIS A 4 43.64 36.10 -61.09
C HIS A 4 44.11 35.00 -60.12
N THR A 5 45.35 34.53 -60.26
CA THR A 5 45.96 33.56 -59.33
C THR A 5 46.28 34.21 -58.00
N GLY A 6 46.65 35.48 -57.96
CA GLY A 6 46.84 36.26 -56.75
C GLY A 6 45.56 36.42 -55.94
N GLU A 7 44.47 36.84 -56.60
CA GLU A 7 43.16 36.95 -55.93
C GLU A 7 42.64 35.62 -55.33
N GLN A 8 42.89 34.52 -56.05
CA GLN A 8 42.56 33.20 -55.52
C GLN A 8 43.38 32.79 -54.29
N LEU A 9 44.67 33.11 -54.30
CA LEU A 9 45.53 32.86 -53.11
C LEU A 9 45.11 33.68 -51.92
N ASP A 10 44.75 34.96 -52.08
CA ASP A 10 44.23 35.81 -51.02
C ASP A 10 42.90 35.29 -50.45
N SER A 11 42.01 34.83 -51.32
CA SER A 11 40.74 34.20 -50.90
C SER A 11 41.00 32.93 -50.09
N ILE A 12 41.93 32.06 -50.50
CA ILE A 12 42.30 30.84 -49.78
C ILE A 12 42.90 31.20 -48.40
N ALA A 13 43.76 32.20 -48.37
CA ALA A 13 44.35 32.68 -47.11
C ALA A 13 43.29 33.21 -46.12
N GLY A 14 42.27 33.95 -46.64
CA GLY A 14 41.14 34.40 -45.85
C GLY A 14 40.28 33.26 -45.33
N LEU A 15 40.03 32.24 -46.16
CA LEU A 15 39.31 31.04 -45.75
C LEU A 15 40.06 30.23 -44.69
N ALA A 16 41.40 30.10 -44.86
CA ALA A 16 42.26 29.42 -43.89
C ALA A 16 42.21 30.10 -42.51
N ALA A 17 42.33 31.44 -42.48
CA ALA A 17 42.23 32.22 -41.24
C ALA A 17 40.86 32.05 -40.58
N GLY A 18 39.76 32.01 -41.37
CA GLY A 18 38.40 31.74 -40.86
C GLY A 18 38.27 30.34 -40.26
N VAL A 19 38.87 29.33 -40.88
CA VAL A 19 38.89 27.96 -40.35
C VAL A 19 39.69 27.87 -39.05
N GLU A 20 40.85 28.54 -38.98
CA GLU A 20 41.63 28.58 -37.73
C GLU A 20 40.87 29.21 -36.58
N GLN A 21 40.13 30.31 -36.82
CA GLN A 21 39.27 30.92 -35.83
C GLN A 21 38.18 29.97 -35.36
N GLN A 22 37.48 29.28 -36.31
CA GLN A 22 36.44 28.31 -35.96
C GLN A 22 36.97 27.13 -35.16
N ILE A 23 38.16 26.65 -35.47
CA ILE A 23 38.82 25.58 -34.69
C ILE A 23 39.10 26.08 -33.26
N GLY A 24 39.53 27.33 -33.09
CA GLY A 24 39.72 27.93 -31.76
C GLY A 24 38.42 27.98 -30.95
N GLU A 25 37.35 28.44 -31.57
CA GLU A 25 36.02 28.51 -30.92
C GLU A 25 35.48 27.10 -30.55
N ILE A 26 35.68 26.10 -31.42
CA ILE A 26 35.36 24.72 -31.14
C ILE A 26 36.18 24.16 -29.97
N ALA A 27 37.48 24.49 -29.93
CA ALA A 27 38.33 24.03 -28.83
C ALA A 27 37.90 24.61 -27.48
N GLU A 28 37.57 25.91 -27.43
CA GLU A 28 37.04 26.57 -26.22
C GLU A 28 35.69 25.99 -25.80
N GLY A 29 34.77 25.79 -26.76
CA GLY A 29 33.48 25.15 -26.55
C GLY A 29 33.62 23.73 -26.00
N THR A 30 34.59 22.98 -26.53
CA THR A 30 34.85 21.60 -26.10
C THR A 30 35.36 21.57 -24.65
N GLU A 31 36.26 22.48 -24.30
CA GLU A 31 36.79 22.59 -22.91
C GLU A 31 35.68 23.01 -21.94
N THR A 32 34.83 23.96 -22.33
CA THR A 32 33.65 24.35 -21.55
C THR A 32 32.70 23.15 -21.32
N ASN A 33 32.40 22.40 -22.37
CA ASN A 33 31.59 21.20 -22.28
C ASN A 33 32.23 20.15 -21.36
N ARG A 34 33.53 19.96 -21.40
CA ARG A 34 34.26 19.05 -20.51
C ARG A 34 34.08 19.42 -19.02
N VAL A 35 34.21 20.71 -18.69
CA VAL A 35 34.01 21.21 -17.32
C VAL A 35 32.58 21.04 -16.87
N GLN A 36 31.59 21.30 -17.76
CA GLN A 36 30.19 21.10 -17.46
C GLN A 36 29.85 19.64 -17.24
N LEU A 37 30.39 18.72 -18.04
CA LEU A 37 30.24 17.28 -17.86
C LEU A 37 30.80 16.80 -16.52
N ASP A 38 31.97 17.29 -16.13
CA ASP A 38 32.58 16.94 -14.84
C ASP A 38 31.69 17.37 -13.67
N SER A 39 31.16 18.59 -13.74
CA SER A 39 30.20 19.12 -12.77
C SER A 39 28.89 18.27 -12.71
N LEU A 40 28.40 17.84 -13.87
CA LEU A 40 27.21 16.98 -13.99
C LEU A 40 27.48 15.62 -13.35
N PHE A 41 28.61 14.99 -13.65
CA PHE A 41 28.98 13.71 -13.03
C PHE A 41 29.09 13.81 -11.51
N GLN A 42 29.64 14.88 -10.98
CA GLN A 42 29.67 15.12 -9.53
C GLN A 42 28.29 15.31 -8.93
N ALA A 43 27.39 16.03 -9.63
CA ALA A 43 26.01 16.20 -9.21
C ALA A 43 25.25 14.86 -9.19
N VAL A 44 25.40 14.03 -10.23
CA VAL A 44 24.82 12.70 -10.32
C VAL A 44 25.33 11.77 -9.19
N ALA A 45 26.64 11.83 -8.91
CA ALA A 45 27.21 11.05 -7.83
C ALA A 45 26.64 11.44 -6.45
N ARG A 46 26.48 12.74 -6.19
CA ARG A 46 25.81 13.25 -4.98
C ARG A 46 24.35 12.80 -4.90
N MET A 47 23.59 12.97 -5.97
CA MET A 47 22.19 12.54 -6.02
C MET A 47 22.05 11.04 -5.73
N ARG A 48 22.93 10.20 -6.26
CA ARG A 48 22.94 8.77 -5.97
C ARG A 48 23.19 8.47 -4.49
N SER A 49 24.12 9.18 -3.87
CA SER A 49 24.39 9.06 -2.43
C SER A 49 23.17 9.48 -1.59
N ASP A 50 22.53 10.59 -1.96
CA ASP A 50 21.35 11.11 -1.25
C ASP A 50 20.15 10.15 -1.38
N LEU A 51 19.96 9.54 -2.55
CA LEU A 51 18.93 8.52 -2.76
C LEU A 51 19.18 7.28 -1.89
N GLN A 52 20.43 6.82 -1.77
CA GLN A 52 20.75 5.70 -0.89
C GLN A 52 20.50 6.03 0.58
N ALA A 53 20.84 7.24 1.02
CA ALA A 53 20.55 7.70 2.38
C ALA A 53 19.04 7.81 2.63
N SER A 54 18.29 8.31 1.66
CA SER A 54 16.81 8.40 1.72
C SER A 54 16.16 7.02 1.81
N ASP A 55 16.65 6.05 1.03
CA ASP A 55 16.15 4.67 1.09
C ASP A 55 16.36 4.04 2.47
N GLN A 56 17.58 4.19 3.03
CA GLN A 56 17.86 3.72 4.39
C GLN A 56 16.97 4.39 5.44
N GLN A 57 16.72 5.68 5.29
CA GLN A 57 15.85 6.42 6.20
C GLN A 57 14.40 5.94 6.11
N THR A 58 13.91 5.66 4.91
CA THR A 58 12.58 5.09 4.67
C THR A 58 12.45 3.70 5.31
N GLN A 59 13.46 2.86 5.18
CA GLN A 59 13.48 1.54 5.84
C GLN A 59 13.44 1.65 7.37
N ARG A 60 14.20 2.58 7.96
CA ARG A 60 14.17 2.83 9.41
C ARG A 60 12.80 3.34 9.87
N LEU A 61 12.18 4.21 9.08
CA LEU A 61 10.84 4.74 9.37
C LEU A 61 9.79 3.62 9.34
N ALA A 62 9.86 2.72 8.35
CA ALA A 62 8.98 1.56 8.27
C ALA A 62 9.15 0.64 9.49
N GLN A 63 10.38 0.37 9.91
CA GLN A 63 10.63 -0.43 11.12
C GLN A 63 10.12 0.26 12.39
N ALA A 64 10.30 1.57 12.51
CA ALA A 64 9.79 2.34 13.65
C ALA A 64 8.25 2.34 13.69
N ALA A 65 7.59 2.41 12.53
CA ALA A 65 6.13 2.32 12.43
C ALA A 65 5.60 0.98 12.94
N VAL A 66 6.21 -0.14 12.54
CA VAL A 66 5.86 -1.49 13.04
C VAL A 66 6.07 -1.61 14.55
N GLN A 67 7.16 -1.03 15.08
CA GLN A 67 7.41 -1.04 16.53
C GLN A 67 6.37 -0.21 17.30
N LEU A 68 5.98 0.95 16.75
CA LEU A 68 4.94 1.80 17.36
C LEU A 68 3.58 1.10 17.34
N GLU A 69 3.24 0.39 16.28
CA GLU A 69 2.03 -0.43 16.18
C GLU A 69 1.99 -1.49 17.30
N GLY A 70 3.05 -2.28 17.43
CA GLY A 70 3.16 -3.29 18.49
C GLY A 70 3.14 -2.70 19.91
N GLN A 71 3.72 -1.52 20.12
CA GLN A 71 3.64 -0.81 21.40
C GLN A 71 2.21 -0.32 21.69
N ALA A 72 1.51 0.19 20.68
CA ALA A 72 0.12 0.64 20.83
C ALA A 72 -0.81 -0.54 21.17
N GLU A 73 -0.62 -1.69 20.55
CA GLU A 73 -1.34 -2.92 20.89
C GLU A 73 -1.07 -3.34 22.34
N SER A 74 0.19 -3.40 22.75
CA SER A 74 0.58 -3.76 24.10
C SER A 74 0.03 -2.77 25.16
N ILE A 75 0.02 -1.47 24.86
CA ILE A 75 -0.60 -0.46 25.73
C ILE A 75 -2.10 -0.68 25.83
N SER A 76 -2.78 -0.98 24.72
CA SER A 76 -4.22 -1.26 24.71
C SER A 76 -4.57 -2.49 25.54
N GLU A 77 -3.77 -3.56 25.45
CA GLU A 77 -3.92 -4.74 26.31
C GLU A 77 -3.74 -4.41 27.79
N ARG A 78 -2.70 -3.66 28.15
CA ARG A 78 -2.44 -3.26 29.54
C ARG A 78 -3.47 -2.29 30.10
N LEU A 79 -4.01 -1.40 29.27
CA LEU A 79 -5.13 -0.52 29.69
C LEU A 79 -6.40 -1.33 29.98
N ALA A 80 -6.66 -2.39 29.20
CA ALA A 80 -7.76 -3.29 29.47
C ALA A 80 -7.61 -4.06 30.79
N GLU A 81 -6.37 -4.32 31.24
CA GLU A 81 -6.07 -4.95 32.54
C GLU A 81 -6.20 -4.00 33.73
N VAL A 82 -6.02 -2.68 33.53
CA VAL A 82 -5.98 -1.66 34.62
C VAL A 82 -7.35 -1.09 34.99
N GLY A 83 -8.43 -1.54 34.34
CA GLY A 83 -9.82 -1.17 34.67
C GLY A 83 -10.37 -0.11 33.71
N LEU A 84 -10.77 -0.58 32.57
CA LEU A 84 -11.75 0.12 31.73
C LEU A 84 -13.05 0.27 32.52
N ASP A 85 -13.89 1.26 32.20
CA ASP A 85 -15.24 1.25 32.70
C ASP A 85 -15.97 -0.04 32.28
N ASP A 86 -17.02 -0.42 33.00
CA ASP A 86 -17.72 -1.71 32.84
C ASP A 86 -18.13 -1.99 31.39
N TYR A 87 -18.46 -0.94 30.62
CA TYR A 87 -18.83 -1.07 29.21
C TYR A 87 -17.64 -1.47 28.34
N HIS A 88 -16.54 -0.73 28.42
CA HIS A 88 -15.37 -1.00 27.58
C HIS A 88 -14.70 -2.33 27.95
N GLN A 89 -14.67 -2.67 29.26
CA GLN A 89 -14.19 -3.97 29.72
C GLN A 89 -15.04 -5.10 29.14
N ARG A 90 -16.36 -4.95 29.18
CA ARG A 90 -17.26 -5.96 28.61
C ARG A 90 -17.10 -6.13 27.11
N VAL A 91 -16.98 -5.03 26.36
CA VAL A 91 -16.75 -5.08 24.92
C VAL A 91 -15.42 -5.76 24.58
N TYR A 92 -14.36 -5.44 25.35
CA TYR A 92 -13.05 -6.08 25.18
C TYR A 92 -13.10 -7.60 25.42
N ASP A 93 -13.76 -8.02 26.52
CA ASP A 93 -13.92 -9.43 26.86
C ASP A 93 -14.69 -10.19 25.77
N LEU A 94 -15.75 -9.58 25.24
CA LEU A 94 -16.55 -10.15 24.14
C LEU A 94 -15.76 -10.25 22.83
N ALA A 95 -14.92 -9.25 22.53
CA ALA A 95 -14.06 -9.28 21.37
C ALA A 95 -12.99 -10.41 21.48
N ARG A 96 -12.37 -10.56 22.65
CA ARG A 96 -11.45 -11.67 22.93
C ARG A 96 -12.13 -13.03 22.84
N GLN A 97 -13.30 -13.17 23.43
CA GLN A 97 -14.11 -14.39 23.33
C GLN A 97 -14.41 -14.75 21.87
N GLY A 98 -14.82 -13.77 21.06
CA GLY A 98 -15.09 -13.95 19.64
C GLY A 98 -13.86 -14.38 18.87
N ALA A 99 -12.74 -13.73 19.09
CA ALA A 99 -11.48 -14.08 18.44
C ALA A 99 -11.03 -15.51 18.77
N GLN A 100 -11.16 -15.93 20.06
CA GLN A 100 -10.83 -17.31 20.48
C GLN A 100 -11.75 -18.35 19.83
N GLN A 101 -13.05 -18.07 19.76
CA GLN A 101 -14.01 -18.96 19.11
C GLN A 101 -13.75 -19.13 17.61
N ILE A 102 -13.44 -18.00 16.93
CA ILE A 102 -13.12 -18.00 15.50
C ILE A 102 -11.81 -18.77 15.26
N ALA A 103 -10.77 -18.54 16.06
CA ALA A 103 -9.49 -19.26 15.96
C ALA A 103 -9.70 -20.76 16.12
N ALA A 104 -10.40 -21.19 17.17
CA ALA A 104 -10.71 -22.60 17.42
C ALA A 104 -11.50 -23.23 16.26
N GLN A 105 -12.47 -22.51 15.70
CA GLN A 105 -13.22 -22.97 14.54
C GLN A 105 -12.34 -23.13 13.31
N PHE A 106 -11.51 -22.14 13.03
CA PHE A 106 -10.60 -22.19 11.87
C PHE A 106 -9.56 -23.31 12.00
N GLU A 107 -8.96 -23.47 13.17
CA GLU A 107 -8.00 -24.55 13.44
C GLU A 107 -8.65 -25.93 13.26
N ALA A 108 -9.84 -26.13 13.79
CA ALA A 108 -10.57 -27.38 13.64
C ALA A 108 -10.94 -27.67 12.17
N ASP A 109 -11.34 -26.66 11.43
CA ASP A 109 -11.73 -26.80 10.03
C ASP A 109 -10.53 -27.01 9.10
N ILE A 110 -9.38 -26.40 9.39
CA ILE A 110 -8.13 -26.70 8.70
C ILE A 110 -7.71 -28.17 8.96
N ALA A 111 -7.76 -28.60 10.21
CA ALA A 111 -7.42 -29.99 10.58
C ALA A 111 -8.31 -31.02 9.91
N GLN A 112 -9.59 -30.67 9.64
CA GLN A 112 -10.57 -31.51 8.94
C GLN A 112 -10.54 -31.35 7.41
N GLY A 113 -9.67 -30.50 6.89
CA GLY A 113 -9.57 -30.24 5.44
C GLY A 113 -10.76 -29.48 4.83
N ARG A 114 -11.57 -28.77 5.63
CA ARG A 114 -12.69 -27.97 5.14
C ARG A 114 -12.24 -26.70 4.44
N ILE A 115 -11.10 -26.17 4.85
CA ILE A 115 -10.42 -25.05 4.22
C ILE A 115 -8.92 -25.24 4.31
N GLY A 116 -8.18 -24.85 3.26
CA GLY A 116 -6.72 -24.81 3.27
C GLY A 116 -6.18 -23.54 3.94
N LEU A 117 -5.01 -23.65 4.56
CA LEU A 117 -4.34 -22.51 5.17
C LEU A 117 -4.10 -21.37 4.15
N GLU A 118 -3.64 -21.73 2.94
CA GLU A 118 -3.42 -20.76 1.86
C GLU A 118 -4.70 -20.03 1.43
N ASP A 119 -5.84 -20.73 1.43
CA ASP A 119 -7.12 -20.13 1.08
C ASP A 119 -7.60 -19.21 2.18
N LEU A 120 -7.48 -19.59 3.45
CA LEU A 120 -7.86 -18.78 4.60
C LEU A 120 -7.04 -17.48 4.69
N PHE A 121 -5.78 -17.53 4.29
CA PHE A 121 -4.89 -16.36 4.26
C PHE A 121 -4.77 -15.72 2.88
N ASP A 122 -5.68 -15.99 1.94
CA ASP A 122 -5.74 -15.30 0.66
C ASP A 122 -5.94 -13.79 0.86
N ARG A 123 -5.11 -12.99 0.19
CA ARG A 123 -5.16 -11.51 0.22
C ARG A 123 -5.29 -10.93 -1.19
N HIS A 124 -5.68 -11.77 -2.15
CA HIS A 124 -5.98 -11.33 -3.51
C HIS A 124 -7.45 -10.90 -3.60
N TYR A 125 -7.70 -9.64 -3.26
CA TYR A 125 -9.04 -9.05 -3.28
C TYR A 125 -9.47 -8.80 -4.72
N GLN A 126 -10.31 -9.69 -5.28
CA GLN A 126 -10.84 -9.57 -6.63
C GLN A 126 -12.08 -8.68 -6.61
N HIS A 127 -12.04 -7.58 -7.37
CA HIS A 127 -13.18 -6.67 -7.45
C HIS A 127 -14.39 -7.35 -8.10
N ILE A 128 -15.55 -7.21 -7.49
CA ILE A 128 -16.84 -7.71 -8.02
C ILE A 128 -17.44 -6.59 -8.88
N ALA A 129 -17.45 -6.80 -10.19
CA ALA A 129 -17.96 -5.80 -11.14
C ALA A 129 -19.46 -5.49 -10.88
N GLY A 130 -19.85 -4.24 -11.11
CA GLY A 130 -21.22 -3.79 -10.99
C GLY A 130 -21.70 -3.62 -9.55
N THR A 131 -20.81 -3.58 -8.58
CA THR A 131 -21.18 -3.29 -7.17
C THR A 131 -20.84 -1.84 -6.80
N ALA A 132 -21.81 -1.14 -6.23
CA ALA A 132 -21.67 0.17 -5.61
C ALA A 132 -22.32 0.14 -4.22
N PRO A 133 -21.57 0.37 -3.14
CA PRO A 133 -20.11 0.56 -3.09
C PRO A 133 -19.29 -0.66 -3.56
N ALA A 134 -18.02 -0.40 -3.95
CA ALA A 134 -17.13 -1.46 -4.44
C ALA A 134 -17.00 -2.61 -3.44
N ARG A 135 -17.16 -3.83 -3.93
CA ARG A 135 -17.02 -5.06 -3.17
C ARG A 135 -15.95 -5.95 -3.78
N TYR A 136 -15.39 -6.81 -2.95
CA TYR A 136 -14.33 -7.72 -3.34
C TYR A 136 -14.67 -9.15 -2.96
N GLN A 137 -13.92 -10.08 -3.51
CA GLN A 137 -14.06 -11.51 -3.21
C GLN A 137 -12.68 -12.11 -3.00
N THR A 138 -12.61 -13.04 -2.03
CA THR A 138 -11.43 -13.85 -1.71
C THR A 138 -11.80 -15.34 -1.72
N ARG A 139 -10.80 -16.22 -1.64
CA ARG A 139 -11.02 -17.67 -1.60
C ARG A 139 -11.70 -18.15 -0.32
N PHE A 140 -11.64 -17.38 0.77
CA PHE A 140 -12.24 -17.76 2.05
C PHE A 140 -13.67 -17.23 2.29
N ASP A 141 -14.17 -16.32 1.46
CA ASP A 141 -15.47 -15.66 1.70
C ASP A 141 -16.63 -16.66 1.85
N ARG A 142 -16.68 -17.66 0.95
CA ARG A 142 -17.75 -18.67 1.01
C ARG A 142 -17.71 -19.50 2.29
N TYR A 143 -16.52 -19.77 2.78
CA TYR A 143 -16.29 -20.47 4.03
C TYR A 143 -16.71 -19.61 5.22
N THR A 144 -16.28 -18.37 5.29
CA THR A 144 -16.63 -17.45 6.38
C THR A 144 -18.13 -17.13 6.42
N ASP A 145 -18.81 -17.04 5.27
CA ASP A 145 -20.27 -16.89 5.20
C ASP A 145 -21.02 -18.07 5.86
N GLN A 146 -20.41 -19.24 5.93
CA GLN A 146 -20.99 -20.42 6.57
C GLN A 146 -20.71 -20.50 8.08
N VAL A 147 -19.52 -20.10 8.52
CA VAL A 147 -19.07 -20.35 9.90
C VAL A 147 -19.15 -19.14 10.81
N LEU A 148 -18.90 -17.92 10.33
CA LEU A 148 -18.85 -16.74 11.17
C LEU A 148 -20.21 -16.34 11.78
N PRO A 149 -21.36 -16.43 11.08
CA PRO A 149 -22.64 -16.04 11.67
C PRO A 149 -22.97 -16.80 12.95
N ALA A 150 -22.60 -18.08 13.05
CA ALA A 150 -22.85 -18.89 14.26
C ALA A 150 -22.07 -18.39 15.50
N ILE A 151 -20.99 -17.65 15.30
CA ILE A 151 -20.16 -17.05 16.36
C ILE A 151 -20.55 -15.59 16.57
N GLN A 152 -20.66 -14.81 15.51
CA GLN A 152 -20.87 -13.37 15.55
C GLN A 152 -22.25 -12.96 16.05
N GLU A 153 -23.32 -13.67 15.64
CA GLU A 153 -24.68 -13.33 16.06
C GLU A 153 -24.94 -13.54 17.55
N PRO A 154 -24.49 -14.64 18.20
CA PRO A 154 -24.59 -14.78 19.64
C PRO A 154 -23.80 -13.74 20.44
N LEU A 155 -22.61 -13.32 19.94
CA LEU A 155 -21.80 -12.28 20.59
C LEU A 155 -22.53 -10.94 20.58
N LEU A 156 -23.09 -10.55 19.45
CA LEU A 156 -23.84 -9.30 19.30
C LEU A 156 -25.00 -9.17 20.32
N LYS A 157 -25.60 -10.28 20.69
CA LYS A 157 -26.70 -10.32 21.65
C LYS A 157 -26.30 -10.25 23.12
N GLN A 158 -25.00 -10.32 23.43
CA GLN A 158 -24.53 -10.35 24.83
C GLN A 158 -24.45 -8.98 25.49
N HIS A 159 -24.56 -7.90 24.71
CA HIS A 159 -24.58 -6.54 25.24
C HIS A 159 -25.39 -5.60 24.36
N GLU A 160 -26.33 -4.86 24.97
CA GLU A 160 -27.26 -3.97 24.24
C GLU A 160 -26.56 -2.80 23.52
N GLY A 161 -25.39 -2.37 23.98
CA GLY A 161 -24.58 -1.32 23.35
C GLY A 161 -23.81 -1.77 22.11
N LEU A 162 -23.82 -3.07 21.75
CA LEU A 162 -23.14 -3.56 20.55
C LEU A 162 -24.04 -3.36 19.32
N VAL A 163 -23.52 -2.65 18.33
CA VAL A 163 -24.17 -2.44 17.03
C VAL A 163 -23.83 -3.58 16.06
N PHE A 164 -22.62 -4.11 16.15
CA PHE A 164 -22.13 -5.24 15.35
C PHE A 164 -21.02 -6.00 16.09
N ALA A 165 -20.84 -7.26 15.72
CA ALA A 165 -19.70 -8.10 16.11
C ALA A 165 -19.20 -8.79 14.84
N ILE A 166 -18.03 -8.40 14.36
CA ILE A 166 -17.46 -8.86 13.08
C ILE A 166 -15.99 -9.21 13.20
N ALA A 167 -15.52 -10.08 12.31
CA ALA A 167 -14.10 -10.30 12.08
C ALA A 167 -13.67 -9.60 10.79
N CYS A 168 -12.46 -9.06 10.79
CA CYS A 168 -11.84 -8.46 9.61
C CYS A 168 -10.40 -8.94 9.44
N THR A 169 -9.86 -8.79 8.25
CA THR A 169 -8.44 -9.00 8.00
C THR A 169 -7.63 -7.82 8.53
N GLN A 170 -6.29 -7.96 8.60
CA GLN A 170 -5.39 -6.87 8.98
C GLN A 170 -5.51 -5.63 8.07
N GLN A 171 -5.97 -5.81 6.81
CA GLN A 171 -6.24 -4.72 5.88
C GLN A 171 -7.64 -4.12 6.02
N GLY A 172 -8.43 -4.57 7.01
CA GLY A 172 -9.78 -4.07 7.27
C GLY A 172 -10.87 -4.72 6.42
N TYR A 173 -10.56 -5.73 5.61
CA TYR A 173 -11.57 -6.44 4.81
C TYR A 173 -12.50 -7.27 5.70
N VAL A 174 -13.79 -7.05 5.57
CA VAL A 174 -14.86 -7.76 6.28
C VAL A 174 -15.49 -8.80 5.34
N PRO A 175 -15.13 -10.08 5.45
CA PRO A 175 -15.69 -11.11 4.55
C PRO A 175 -17.18 -11.32 4.79
N THR A 176 -17.60 -11.35 6.06
CA THR A 176 -18.98 -11.65 6.48
C THR A 176 -19.37 -10.74 7.63
N HIS A 177 -20.39 -9.92 7.42
CA HIS A 177 -20.95 -9.05 8.46
C HIS A 177 -22.13 -9.75 9.18
N ASN A 178 -22.58 -9.16 10.29
CA ASN A 178 -23.82 -9.59 10.92
C ASN A 178 -25.01 -9.55 9.94
N THR A 179 -26.00 -10.41 10.16
CA THR A 179 -27.13 -10.60 9.25
C THR A 179 -27.88 -9.30 8.92
N ALA A 180 -28.00 -8.38 9.89
CA ALA A 180 -28.64 -7.08 9.68
C ALA A 180 -27.92 -6.21 8.62
N PHE A 181 -26.61 -6.41 8.44
CA PHE A 181 -25.77 -5.69 7.49
C PHE A 181 -25.18 -6.58 6.39
N ASN A 182 -25.79 -7.75 6.19
CA ASN A 182 -25.43 -8.70 5.13
C ASN A 182 -26.64 -9.07 4.28
N GLN A 183 -27.49 -8.09 4.00
CA GLN A 183 -28.70 -8.28 3.20
C GLN A 183 -28.36 -8.43 1.70
N PRO A 184 -29.19 -9.10 0.91
CA PRO A 184 -29.01 -9.15 -0.54
C PRO A 184 -28.90 -7.75 -1.16
N LEU A 185 -28.10 -7.63 -2.22
CA LEU A 185 -28.01 -6.38 -2.97
C LEU A 185 -29.32 -6.08 -3.69
N THR A 186 -29.74 -4.82 -3.63
CA THR A 186 -30.97 -4.33 -4.27
C THR A 186 -30.68 -3.63 -5.60
N GLY A 187 -29.44 -3.19 -5.81
CA GLY A 187 -29.03 -2.32 -6.92
C GLY A 187 -29.19 -0.82 -6.63
N ASP A 188 -29.76 -0.45 -5.50
CA ASP A 188 -29.79 0.91 -4.99
C ASP A 188 -28.58 1.14 -4.07
N GLU A 189 -27.69 2.05 -4.46
CA GLU A 189 -26.43 2.30 -3.76
C GLU A 189 -26.65 2.76 -2.31
N ALA A 190 -27.65 3.58 -2.04
CA ALA A 190 -27.93 4.08 -0.70
C ALA A 190 -28.43 2.95 0.21
N VAL A 191 -29.35 2.11 -0.29
CA VAL A 191 -29.87 0.95 0.42
C VAL A 191 -28.76 -0.08 0.65
N ASP A 192 -28.00 -0.39 -0.39
CA ASP A 192 -26.90 -1.38 -0.33
C ASP A 192 -25.77 -0.91 0.59
N THR A 193 -25.50 0.39 0.64
CA THR A 193 -24.54 0.97 1.60
C THR A 193 -24.99 0.80 3.05
N ALA A 194 -26.27 0.98 3.31
CA ALA A 194 -26.82 0.86 4.65
C ALA A 194 -26.93 -0.59 5.14
N HIS A 195 -27.35 -1.51 4.26
CA HIS A 195 -27.78 -2.86 4.64
C HIS A 195 -26.86 -3.99 4.16
N ASN A 196 -25.85 -3.70 3.34
CA ASN A 196 -24.82 -4.68 2.95
C ASN A 196 -23.43 -4.13 3.13
N ARG A 197 -22.74 -4.59 4.18
CA ARG A 197 -21.39 -4.17 4.55
C ARG A 197 -20.36 -5.31 4.49
N SER A 198 -20.74 -6.48 4.00
CA SER A 198 -19.84 -7.61 3.76
C SER A 198 -19.03 -7.41 2.50
N LYS A 199 -17.84 -8.02 2.46
CA LYS A 199 -16.97 -8.07 1.28
C LYS A 199 -16.44 -6.69 0.86
N ARG A 200 -16.12 -5.89 1.86
CA ARG A 200 -15.56 -4.53 1.71
C ARG A 200 -14.26 -4.38 2.47
#